data_04e89c2dd691920f97f046d5b871a2e5
#
_entry.id   04e89c2dd691920f97f046d5b871a2e5
#
_cell.length_a   1.000
_cell.length_b   1.000
_cell.length_c   1.000
_cell.angle_alpha   90.00
_cell.angle_beta   90.00
_cell.angle_gamma   90.00
#
_symmetry.space_group_name_H-M   'P 1'
#
loop_
_entity.id
_entity.type
_entity.pdbx_description
1 polymer ?
#
loop_
_entity_poly.entity_id
_entity_poly.type
_entity_poly.pdbx_seq_one_letter_code
_entity_poly.pdbx_strand_id
1 'polypeptide(L)'
;DIYVIEGKNAYDIVKQFRHVIGRSYIPPKFAFGFGQSRWGYTTKEDFRTVAKGYRENHIPIDMIYMDIDYMQSFKDFTVSEENFPDFSEFVQEMNDQSIRLIPIIDAGVKVEPGYEIYEEGVKNNYFCKREDGSDFVAAVWPGDTHFPDMLNPEARKWFGDKYRFLIEQGIEGFWNDMNEPAIFYSSEALQRQENLPESLQRIPEARPIPGKCRTRCSVLQIIRK
;
A
#
# COMPACT_ATOMS: atom_id res chain seq x y z
N ASP A 1 -18.75 15.98 -0.57
CA ASP A 1 -19.01 16.90 -1.69
C ASP A 1 -19.01 16.12 -3.00
N ILE A 2 -19.85 16.50 -3.93
CA ILE A 2 -19.93 15.93 -5.27
C ILE A 2 -19.56 17.03 -6.26
N TYR A 3 -18.60 16.75 -7.14
CA TYR A 3 -18.19 17.64 -8.21
C TYR A 3 -18.66 17.07 -9.55
N VAL A 4 -19.38 17.85 -10.33
CA VAL A 4 -19.79 17.53 -11.70
C VAL A 4 -19.00 18.42 -12.64
N ILE A 5 -18.26 17.82 -13.58
CA ILE A 5 -17.43 18.55 -14.54
C ILE A 5 -18.00 18.30 -15.93
N GLU A 6 -18.45 19.36 -16.55
CA GLU A 6 -18.99 19.32 -17.92
C GLU A 6 -17.97 19.86 -18.91
N GLY A 7 -17.97 19.36 -20.12
CA GLY A 7 -17.09 19.84 -21.18
C GLY A 7 -17.57 19.47 -22.58
N LYS A 8 -17.05 20.16 -23.58
CA LYS A 8 -17.42 19.97 -25.00
C LYS A 8 -16.98 18.60 -25.54
N ASN A 9 -15.95 18.02 -24.93
CA ASN A 9 -15.38 16.71 -25.25
C ASN A 9 -14.52 16.21 -24.08
N ALA A 10 -14.06 14.97 -24.15
CA ALA A 10 -13.26 14.34 -23.10
C ALA A 10 -11.96 15.13 -22.76
N TYR A 11 -11.31 15.72 -23.75
CA TYR A 11 -10.12 16.53 -23.54
C TYR A 11 -10.40 17.78 -22.68
N ASP A 12 -11.51 18.45 -22.97
CA ASP A 12 -11.95 19.62 -22.21
C ASP A 12 -12.32 19.26 -20.77
N ILE A 13 -13.00 18.12 -20.55
CA ILE A 13 -13.34 17.58 -19.22
C ILE A 13 -12.06 17.30 -18.43
N VAL A 14 -11.09 16.61 -19.01
CA VAL A 14 -9.81 16.32 -18.36
C VAL A 14 -9.03 17.60 -18.02
N LYS A 15 -9.06 18.61 -18.92
CA LYS A 15 -8.43 19.91 -18.68
C LYS A 15 -9.07 20.61 -17.48
N GLN A 16 -10.39 20.63 -17.39
CA GLN A 16 -11.10 21.24 -16.27
C GLN A 16 -10.86 20.46 -14.96
N PHE A 17 -10.88 19.12 -15.01
CA PHE A 17 -10.55 18.28 -13.86
C PHE A 17 -9.14 18.62 -13.31
N ARG A 18 -8.17 18.84 -14.20
CA ARG A 18 -6.81 19.25 -13.79
C ARG A 18 -6.76 20.63 -13.12
N HIS A 19 -7.69 21.51 -13.35
CA HIS A 19 -7.78 22.77 -12.59
C HIS A 19 -8.19 22.51 -11.14
N VAL A 20 -9.01 21.48 -10.89
CA VAL A 20 -9.44 21.09 -9.54
C VAL A 20 -8.33 20.36 -8.78
N ILE A 21 -7.69 19.37 -9.42
CA ILE A 21 -6.69 18.50 -8.77
C ILE A 21 -5.25 19.00 -8.88
N GLY A 22 -5.01 20.00 -9.69
CA GLY A 22 -3.67 20.55 -9.96
C GLY A 22 -2.94 19.83 -11.11
N ARG A 23 -1.64 20.12 -11.24
CA ARG A 23 -0.81 19.50 -12.27
C ARG A 23 -0.40 18.10 -11.86
N SER A 24 -0.57 17.14 -12.78
CA SER A 24 -0.06 15.79 -12.59
C SER A 24 1.48 15.79 -12.56
N TYR A 25 2.04 14.98 -11.70
CA TYR A 25 3.44 14.62 -11.76
C TYR A 25 3.71 13.86 -13.07
N ILE A 26 4.82 14.16 -13.73
CA ILE A 26 5.28 13.38 -14.88
C ILE A 26 6.28 12.36 -14.34
N PRO A 27 5.89 11.07 -14.29
CA PRO A 27 6.76 10.04 -13.75
C PRO A 27 7.95 9.76 -14.69
N PRO A 28 8.98 9.08 -14.21
CA PRO A 28 10.09 8.62 -15.03
C PRO A 28 9.61 7.66 -16.14
N LYS A 29 10.42 7.53 -17.18
CA LYS A 29 10.04 6.83 -18.43
C LYS A 29 9.58 5.38 -18.18
N PHE A 30 10.21 4.65 -17.27
CA PHE A 30 9.86 3.27 -16.97
C PHE A 30 8.40 3.10 -16.51
N ALA A 31 7.84 4.10 -15.84
CA ALA A 31 6.46 4.06 -15.34
C ALA A 31 5.39 4.14 -16.46
N PHE A 32 5.79 4.40 -17.69
CA PHE A 32 4.95 4.32 -18.89
C PHE A 32 5.14 2.98 -19.64
N GLY A 33 6.03 2.13 -19.16
CA GLY A 33 6.30 0.83 -19.73
C GLY A 33 5.37 -0.26 -19.22
N PHE A 34 5.69 -1.51 -19.53
CA PHE A 34 4.91 -2.65 -19.09
C PHE A 34 5.32 -3.09 -17.68
N GLY A 35 4.33 -3.30 -16.82
CA GLY A 35 4.49 -3.83 -15.47
C GLY A 35 3.78 -5.16 -15.29
N GLN A 36 4.49 -6.17 -14.78
CA GLN A 36 3.93 -7.46 -14.41
C GLN A 36 3.59 -7.46 -12.92
N SER A 37 2.36 -7.80 -12.60
CA SER A 37 1.87 -7.96 -11.23
C SER A 37 1.24 -9.33 -11.03
N ARG A 38 1.49 -9.94 -9.88
CA ARG A 38 0.81 -11.13 -9.41
C ARG A 38 1.04 -11.28 -7.91
N TRP A 39 -0.01 -11.60 -7.15
CA TRP A 39 0.15 -12.12 -5.81
C TRP A 39 0.78 -13.51 -5.85
N GLY A 40 1.80 -13.74 -5.00
CA GLY A 40 2.49 -15.02 -4.88
C GLY A 40 3.88 -15.07 -5.55
N TYR A 41 4.51 -13.92 -5.82
CA TYR A 41 5.96 -13.85 -5.99
C TYR A 41 6.59 -13.71 -4.62
N THR A 42 6.95 -14.83 -4.01
CA THR A 42 7.30 -14.93 -2.59
C THR A 42 8.80 -14.90 -2.32
N THR A 43 9.63 -15.08 -3.37
CA THR A 43 11.08 -15.15 -3.27
C THR A 43 11.77 -14.37 -4.38
N LYS A 44 13.04 -14.01 -4.20
CA LYS A 44 13.86 -13.41 -5.28
C LYS A 44 13.84 -14.22 -6.55
N GLU A 45 13.82 -15.55 -6.44
CA GLU A 45 13.85 -16.46 -7.61
C GLU A 45 12.58 -16.39 -8.45
N ASP A 46 11.42 -16.11 -7.83
CA ASP A 46 10.19 -15.90 -8.60
C ASP A 46 10.33 -14.69 -9.52
N PHE A 47 10.90 -13.60 -9.02
CA PHE A 47 11.14 -12.39 -9.82
C PHE A 47 12.16 -12.62 -10.93
N ARG A 48 13.25 -13.35 -10.63
CA ARG A 48 14.25 -13.73 -11.65
C ARG A 48 13.61 -14.58 -12.74
N THR A 49 12.78 -15.55 -12.38
CA THR A 49 12.06 -16.41 -13.31
C THR A 49 11.15 -15.60 -14.23
N VAL A 50 10.41 -14.66 -13.67
CA VAL A 50 9.53 -13.76 -14.44
C VAL A 50 10.36 -12.90 -15.38
N ALA A 51 11.39 -12.21 -14.89
CA ALA A 51 12.25 -11.35 -15.69
C ALA A 51 12.89 -12.12 -16.86
N LYS A 52 13.44 -13.31 -16.57
CA LYS A 52 14.03 -14.20 -17.54
C LYS A 52 13.02 -14.62 -18.60
N GLY A 53 11.82 -15.05 -18.20
CA GLY A 53 10.77 -15.47 -19.13
C GLY A 53 10.38 -14.37 -20.13
N TYR A 54 10.24 -13.13 -19.67
CA TYR A 54 9.98 -11.99 -20.56
C TYR A 54 11.13 -11.73 -21.53
N ARG A 55 12.39 -11.78 -21.05
CA ARG A 55 13.57 -11.53 -21.90
C ARG A 55 13.77 -12.64 -22.95
N GLU A 56 13.64 -13.91 -22.56
CA GLU A 56 13.79 -15.05 -23.47
C GLU A 56 12.72 -15.07 -24.58
N ASN A 57 11.53 -14.60 -24.29
CA ASN A 57 10.45 -14.50 -25.28
C ASN A 57 10.44 -13.14 -26.03
N HIS A 58 11.45 -12.29 -25.83
CA HIS A 58 11.56 -10.97 -26.45
C HIS A 58 10.36 -10.04 -26.15
N ILE A 59 9.75 -10.18 -24.98
CA ILE A 59 8.65 -9.34 -24.54
C ILE A 59 9.24 -8.24 -23.64
N PRO A 60 8.99 -6.96 -23.95
CA PRO A 60 9.43 -5.85 -23.08
C PRO A 60 8.80 -5.94 -21.68
N ILE A 61 9.60 -5.63 -20.66
CA ILE A 61 9.14 -5.45 -19.29
C ILE A 61 9.98 -4.37 -18.62
N ASP A 62 9.34 -3.46 -17.91
CA ASP A 62 9.96 -2.31 -17.26
C ASP A 62 9.80 -2.38 -15.73
N MET A 63 8.75 -3.03 -15.24
CA MET A 63 8.44 -3.12 -13.81
C MET A 63 7.94 -4.52 -13.44
N ILE A 64 8.26 -4.96 -12.21
CA ILE A 64 7.60 -6.09 -11.56
C ILE A 64 7.12 -5.62 -10.18
N TYR A 65 5.85 -5.82 -9.91
CA TYR A 65 5.24 -5.44 -8.64
C TYR A 65 5.54 -6.49 -7.58
N MET A 66 5.93 -6.02 -6.39
CA MET A 66 6.11 -6.86 -5.21
C MET A 66 4.87 -6.74 -4.34
N ASP A 67 4.08 -7.81 -4.29
CA ASP A 67 2.90 -7.90 -3.44
C ASP A 67 3.32 -8.15 -1.98
N ILE A 68 2.37 -8.27 -1.07
CA ILE A 68 2.56 -8.30 0.40
C ILE A 68 3.59 -9.34 0.90
N ASP A 69 3.90 -10.36 0.11
CA ASP A 69 4.79 -11.47 0.51
C ASP A 69 6.27 -11.06 0.66
N TYR A 70 6.68 -9.87 0.16
CA TYR A 70 8.05 -9.39 0.42
C TYR A 70 8.24 -8.88 1.84
N MET A 71 7.16 -8.49 2.51
CA MET A 71 7.17 -7.96 3.86
C MET A 71 7.37 -9.06 4.91
N GLN A 72 7.95 -8.71 6.03
CA GLN A 72 7.97 -9.58 7.20
C GLN A 72 6.58 -9.62 7.86
N SER A 73 5.86 -10.73 7.73
CA SER A 73 4.51 -10.89 8.30
C SER A 73 3.54 -9.78 7.90
N PHE A 74 3.61 -9.32 6.66
CA PHE A 74 2.78 -8.26 6.07
C PHE A 74 2.88 -6.89 6.78
N LYS A 75 4.00 -6.62 7.45
CA LYS A 75 4.25 -5.35 8.13
C LYS A 75 4.88 -4.34 7.18
N ASP A 76 4.26 -3.18 7.03
CA ASP A 76 4.78 -2.09 6.21
C ASP A 76 6.22 -1.70 6.60
N PHE A 77 6.99 -1.29 5.59
CA PHE A 77 8.39 -0.88 5.75
C PHE A 77 9.29 -1.93 6.38
N THR A 78 8.98 -3.21 6.14
CA THR A 78 9.84 -4.35 6.47
C THR A 78 10.13 -5.17 5.21
N VAL A 79 11.19 -5.95 5.27
CA VAL A 79 11.53 -6.95 4.24
C VAL A 79 11.75 -8.29 4.93
N SER A 80 11.25 -9.37 4.35
CA SER A 80 11.50 -10.74 4.83
C SER A 80 12.94 -11.13 4.53
N GLU A 81 13.79 -11.19 5.54
CA GLU A 81 15.18 -11.64 5.39
C GLU A 81 15.30 -13.10 4.92
N GLU A 82 14.31 -13.92 5.24
CA GLU A 82 14.26 -15.31 4.80
C GLU A 82 14.06 -15.42 3.29
N ASN A 83 13.11 -14.66 2.73
CA ASN A 83 12.69 -14.74 1.34
C ASN A 83 13.48 -13.80 0.42
N PHE A 84 13.94 -12.68 0.98
CA PHE A 84 14.65 -11.61 0.27
C PHE A 84 15.94 -11.20 1.00
N PRO A 85 16.85 -12.15 1.31
CA PRO A 85 18.14 -11.78 1.90
C PRO A 85 18.89 -10.82 0.97
N ASP A 86 19.73 -9.93 1.51
CA ASP A 86 20.48 -8.94 0.72
C ASP A 86 19.60 -8.14 -0.24
N PHE A 87 18.48 -7.61 0.27
CA PHE A 87 17.43 -7.00 -0.54
C PHE A 87 17.95 -5.87 -1.45
N SER A 88 18.83 -5.01 -0.98
CA SER A 88 19.37 -3.92 -1.80
C SER A 88 20.23 -4.42 -2.97
N GLU A 89 20.95 -5.52 -2.80
CA GLU A 89 21.70 -6.17 -3.90
C GLU A 89 20.74 -6.74 -4.95
N PHE A 90 19.66 -7.35 -4.49
CA PHE A 90 18.61 -7.84 -5.39
C PHE A 90 17.91 -6.71 -6.15
N VAL A 91 17.61 -5.59 -5.51
CA VAL A 91 17.07 -4.40 -6.18
C VAL A 91 18.04 -3.90 -7.24
N GLN A 92 19.34 -3.84 -6.92
CA GLN A 92 20.36 -3.43 -7.89
C GLN A 92 20.46 -4.41 -9.07
N GLU A 93 20.44 -5.72 -8.82
CA GLU A 93 20.42 -6.76 -9.86
C GLU A 93 19.28 -6.55 -10.87
N MET A 94 18.07 -6.23 -10.37
CA MET A 94 16.93 -5.98 -11.23
C MET A 94 17.04 -4.63 -11.98
N ASN A 95 17.56 -3.61 -11.31
CA ASN A 95 17.83 -2.30 -11.91
C ASN A 95 18.84 -2.40 -13.06
N ASP A 96 19.89 -3.22 -12.92
CA ASP A 96 20.89 -3.45 -13.95
C ASP A 96 20.29 -4.11 -15.22
N GLN A 97 19.21 -4.89 -15.04
CA GLN A 97 18.41 -5.45 -16.13
C GLN A 97 17.37 -4.45 -16.67
N SER A 98 17.37 -3.21 -16.21
CA SER A 98 16.37 -2.18 -16.55
C SER A 98 14.94 -2.59 -16.14
N ILE A 99 14.80 -3.32 -15.04
CA ILE A 99 13.51 -3.71 -14.44
C ILE A 99 13.42 -3.05 -13.06
N ARG A 100 12.37 -2.27 -12.82
CA ARG A 100 12.12 -1.65 -11.52
C ARG A 100 11.20 -2.52 -10.68
N LEU A 101 11.60 -2.77 -9.42
CA LEU A 101 10.75 -3.40 -8.43
C LEU A 101 9.83 -2.35 -7.81
N ILE A 102 8.54 -2.65 -7.75
CA ILE A 102 7.51 -1.74 -7.26
C ILE A 102 6.81 -2.41 -6.07
N PRO A 103 7.33 -2.21 -4.84
CA PRO A 103 6.73 -2.79 -3.65
C PRO A 103 5.39 -2.13 -3.30
N ILE A 104 4.47 -2.95 -2.81
CA ILE A 104 3.21 -2.50 -2.22
C ILE A 104 3.47 -1.92 -0.83
N ILE A 105 2.71 -0.89 -0.47
CA ILE A 105 2.54 -0.42 0.91
C ILE A 105 1.04 -0.35 1.17
N ASP A 106 0.59 -1.05 2.18
CA ASP A 106 -0.77 -1.00 2.68
C ASP A 106 -0.90 0.04 3.80
N ALA A 107 -2.05 0.67 3.95
CA ALA A 107 -2.20 1.73 4.94
C ALA A 107 -2.51 1.21 6.37
N GLY A 108 -2.28 -0.06 6.65
CA GLY A 108 -2.61 -0.73 7.91
C GLY A 108 -1.38 -1.15 8.71
N VAL A 109 -1.08 -0.43 9.79
CA VAL A 109 0.06 -0.71 10.66
C VAL A 109 -0.31 -1.80 11.67
N LYS A 110 0.36 -2.95 11.61
CA LYS A 110 0.09 -4.08 12.51
C LYS A 110 0.21 -3.69 13.98
N VAL A 111 -0.75 -4.09 14.79
CA VAL A 111 -0.72 -3.96 16.24
C VAL A 111 0.20 -5.04 16.80
N GLU A 112 1.45 -4.69 17.01
CA GLU A 112 2.46 -5.64 17.51
C GLU A 112 3.52 -4.91 18.37
N PRO A 113 3.64 -5.24 19.67
CA PRO A 113 4.73 -4.75 20.49
C PRO A 113 6.10 -5.12 19.91
N GLY A 114 7.05 -4.18 19.93
CA GLY A 114 8.37 -4.34 19.31
C GLY A 114 8.42 -4.00 17.82
N TYR A 115 7.29 -3.70 17.18
CA TYR A 115 7.26 -3.16 15.83
C TYR A 115 7.37 -1.62 15.89
N GLU A 116 8.51 -1.10 15.47
CA GLU A 116 8.87 0.32 15.61
C GLU A 116 7.79 1.28 15.07
N ILE A 117 7.26 0.99 13.87
CA ILE A 117 6.24 1.84 13.23
C ILE A 117 4.98 1.91 14.10
N TYR A 118 4.58 0.79 14.68
CA TYR A 118 3.44 0.73 15.59
C TYR A 118 3.71 1.55 16.87
N GLU A 119 4.86 1.33 17.50
CA GLU A 119 5.21 2.00 18.77
C GLU A 119 5.34 3.52 18.60
N GLU A 120 5.98 3.97 17.52
CA GLU A 120 6.06 5.40 17.20
C GLU A 120 4.69 6.03 16.95
N GLY A 121 3.84 5.34 16.18
CA GLY A 121 2.51 5.82 15.85
C GLY A 121 1.64 5.97 17.10
N VAL A 122 1.67 4.99 18.01
CA VAL A 122 0.97 5.07 19.30
C VAL A 122 1.52 6.21 20.17
N LYS A 123 2.84 6.27 20.34
CA LYS A 123 3.52 7.27 21.17
C LYS A 123 3.18 8.71 20.75
N ASN A 124 3.05 8.94 19.46
CA ASN A 124 2.83 10.29 18.92
C ASN A 124 1.37 10.56 18.55
N ASN A 125 0.45 9.63 18.84
CA ASN A 125 -0.97 9.75 18.49
C ASN A 125 -1.21 9.97 16.98
N TYR A 126 -0.51 9.21 16.13
CA TYR A 126 -0.58 9.35 14.68
C TYR A 126 -1.65 8.46 14.03
N PHE A 127 -2.36 7.63 14.82
CA PHE A 127 -3.41 6.76 14.31
C PHE A 127 -4.80 7.36 14.43
N CYS A 128 -5.69 6.91 13.56
CA CYS A 128 -7.11 7.25 13.58
C CYS A 128 -7.74 6.89 14.92
N LYS A 129 -8.62 7.75 15.42
CA LYS A 129 -9.30 7.56 16.71
C LYS A 129 -10.78 7.29 16.53
N ARG A 130 -11.35 6.58 17.50
CA ARG A 130 -12.81 6.47 17.70
C ARG A 130 -13.37 7.75 18.30
N GLU A 131 -14.69 7.86 18.41
CA GLU A 131 -15.37 9.01 19.01
C GLU A 131 -15.02 9.19 20.50
N ASP A 132 -14.72 8.10 21.20
CA ASP A 132 -14.31 8.10 22.61
C ASP A 132 -12.83 8.42 22.84
N GLY A 133 -12.08 8.65 21.76
CA GLY A 133 -10.65 8.96 21.79
C GLY A 133 -9.72 7.75 21.80
N SER A 134 -10.24 6.53 21.88
CA SER A 134 -9.45 5.31 21.74
C SER A 134 -8.94 5.11 20.30
N ASP A 135 -7.87 4.34 20.13
CA ASP A 135 -7.35 4.01 18.80
C ASP A 135 -8.34 3.14 18.02
N PHE A 136 -8.55 3.50 16.76
CA PHE A 136 -9.34 2.68 15.87
C PHE A 136 -8.54 1.44 15.45
N VAL A 137 -9.11 0.25 15.69
CA VAL A 137 -8.53 -1.04 15.31
C VAL A 137 -9.46 -1.72 14.34
N ALA A 138 -8.89 -2.22 13.25
CA ALA A 138 -9.55 -3.14 12.33
C ALA A 138 -8.52 -4.08 11.72
N ALA A 139 -8.95 -5.12 11.00
CA ALA A 139 -8.01 -6.08 10.46
C ALA A 139 -7.90 -5.97 8.94
N VAL A 140 -6.67 -6.08 8.49
CA VAL A 140 -6.25 -6.31 7.10
C VAL A 140 -5.26 -7.49 7.06
N TRP A 141 -4.38 -7.57 6.07
CA TRP A 141 -3.49 -8.72 5.89
C TRP A 141 -2.66 -9.12 7.12
N PRO A 142 -2.03 -8.20 7.87
CA PRO A 142 -1.25 -8.57 9.05
C PRO A 142 -2.10 -8.92 10.29
N GLY A 143 -3.43 -8.87 10.20
CA GLY A 143 -4.35 -9.01 11.33
C GLY A 143 -4.78 -7.66 11.89
N ASP A 144 -4.88 -7.52 13.20
CA ASP A 144 -5.27 -6.25 13.84
C ASP A 144 -4.27 -5.15 13.51
N THR A 145 -4.81 -4.01 13.03
CA THR A 145 -4.04 -2.84 12.59
C THR A 145 -4.61 -1.54 13.11
N HIS A 146 -3.72 -0.57 13.25
CA HIS A 146 -4.08 0.84 13.32
C HIS A 146 -3.87 1.50 11.96
N PHE A 147 -4.68 2.51 11.67
CA PHE A 147 -4.62 3.27 10.41
C PHE A 147 -4.02 4.65 10.68
N PRO A 148 -2.97 5.07 9.96
CA PRO A 148 -2.42 6.41 10.07
C PRO A 148 -3.48 7.47 9.80
N ASP A 149 -3.56 8.50 10.66
CA ASP A 149 -4.48 9.62 10.46
C ASP A 149 -3.94 10.57 9.37
N MET A 150 -4.33 10.31 8.13
CA MET A 150 -3.88 11.09 6.98
C MET A 150 -4.45 12.52 6.94
N LEU A 151 -5.39 12.88 7.83
CA LEU A 151 -5.81 14.28 8.01
C LEU A 151 -4.87 15.05 8.94
N ASN A 152 -4.13 14.35 9.80
CA ASN A 152 -3.08 14.94 10.62
C ASN A 152 -1.82 15.18 9.80
N PRO A 153 -1.35 16.43 9.59
CA PRO A 153 -0.15 16.72 8.81
C PRO A 153 1.13 16.05 9.34
N GLU A 154 1.23 15.90 10.67
CA GLU A 154 2.40 15.28 11.31
C GLU A 154 2.40 13.77 11.06
N ALA A 155 1.24 13.11 11.18
CA ALA A 155 1.11 11.69 10.85
C ALA A 155 1.40 11.42 9.37
N ARG A 156 0.91 12.27 8.44
CA ARG A 156 1.26 12.17 7.02
C ARG A 156 2.76 12.27 6.78
N LYS A 157 3.41 13.24 7.43
CA LYS A 157 4.85 13.42 7.29
C LYS A 157 5.59 12.20 7.84
N TRP A 158 5.26 11.77 9.04
CA TRP A 158 5.84 10.60 9.68
C TRP A 158 5.72 9.35 8.80
N PHE A 159 4.52 9.01 8.33
CA PHE A 159 4.30 7.83 7.50
C PHE A 159 5.01 7.95 6.15
N GLY A 160 5.00 9.14 5.56
CA GLY A 160 5.75 9.43 4.33
C GLY A 160 7.27 9.30 4.51
N ASP A 161 7.82 9.70 5.66
CA ASP A 161 9.24 9.57 5.93
C ASP A 161 9.70 8.09 6.03
N LYS A 162 8.79 7.15 6.37
CA LYS A 162 9.11 5.71 6.45
C LYS A 162 9.42 5.07 5.09
N TYR A 163 8.92 5.63 3.99
CA TYR A 163 9.29 5.18 2.64
C TYR A 163 10.80 5.25 2.38
N ARG A 164 11.52 6.08 3.12
CA ARG A 164 12.97 6.22 3.03
C ARG A 164 13.68 4.87 3.18
N PHE A 165 13.21 4.00 4.05
CA PHE A 165 13.74 2.66 4.25
C PHE A 165 13.89 1.87 2.94
N LEU A 166 12.89 1.91 2.07
CA LEU A 166 12.93 1.23 0.77
C LEU A 166 13.66 2.06 -0.30
N ILE A 167 13.53 3.38 -0.26
CA ILE A 167 14.21 4.29 -1.20
C ILE A 167 15.73 4.16 -1.08
N GLU A 168 16.25 4.07 0.14
CA GLU A 168 17.70 3.91 0.40
C GLU A 168 18.22 2.55 -0.08
N GLN A 169 17.35 1.56 -0.29
CA GLN A 169 17.67 0.28 -0.89
C GLN A 169 17.55 0.26 -2.42
N GLY A 170 17.25 1.41 -3.04
CA GLY A 170 17.22 1.56 -4.50
C GLY A 170 15.82 1.47 -5.14
N ILE A 171 14.76 1.41 -4.33
CA ILE A 171 13.37 1.44 -4.86
C ILE A 171 13.06 2.84 -5.38
N GLU A 172 12.51 2.91 -6.60
CA GLU A 172 12.20 4.16 -7.30
C GLU A 172 10.69 4.41 -7.47
N GLY A 173 9.84 3.45 -7.14
CA GLY A 173 8.39 3.56 -7.26
C GLY A 173 7.66 2.67 -6.26
N PHE A 174 6.41 3.00 -5.96
CA PHE A 174 5.60 2.30 -4.97
C PHE A 174 4.19 2.07 -5.50
N TRP A 175 3.58 0.99 -5.06
CA TRP A 175 2.17 0.71 -5.19
C TRP A 175 1.51 0.91 -3.83
N ASN A 176 0.62 1.90 -3.72
CA ASN A 176 -0.19 2.08 -2.52
C ASN A 176 -1.55 1.42 -2.76
N ASP A 177 -1.88 0.45 -1.92
CA ASP A 177 -3.14 -0.27 -1.96
C ASP A 177 -3.85 -0.21 -0.60
N MET A 178 -5.05 -0.74 -0.53
CA MET A 178 -5.86 -0.82 0.69
C MET A 178 -6.13 0.53 1.38
N ASN A 179 -6.02 1.62 0.65
CA ASN A 179 -6.01 2.99 1.16
C ASN A 179 -7.36 3.71 1.10
N GLU A 180 -8.47 2.99 0.90
CA GLU A 180 -9.85 3.52 0.98
C GLU A 180 -10.28 4.00 2.38
N PRO A 181 -9.91 3.48 3.55
CA PRO A 181 -9.19 2.24 3.87
C PRO A 181 -10.03 0.98 3.61
N ALA A 182 -9.40 -0.06 3.09
CA ALA A 182 -9.99 -1.39 3.03
C ALA A 182 -9.90 -2.03 4.41
N ILE A 183 -10.98 -2.65 4.84
CA ILE A 183 -11.10 -3.29 6.15
C ILE A 183 -11.79 -4.63 5.95
N PHE A 184 -11.14 -5.73 6.35
CA PHE A 184 -11.74 -7.07 6.24
C PHE A 184 -12.76 -7.30 7.34
N TYR A 185 -12.40 -6.95 8.59
CA TYR A 185 -13.30 -6.99 9.73
C TYR A 185 -12.83 -6.04 10.83
N SER A 186 -13.77 -5.59 11.65
CA SER A 186 -13.48 -4.89 12.90
C SER A 186 -13.54 -5.86 14.07
N SER A 187 -12.98 -5.47 15.22
CA SER A 187 -13.09 -6.24 16.47
C SER A 187 -14.56 -6.53 16.83
N GLU A 188 -15.47 -5.61 16.52
CA GLU A 188 -16.92 -5.79 16.73
C GLU A 188 -17.53 -6.78 15.73
N ALA A 189 -17.02 -6.81 14.48
CA ALA A 189 -17.46 -7.79 13.49
C ALA A 189 -16.95 -9.20 13.83
N LEU A 190 -15.73 -9.32 14.38
CA LEU A 190 -15.20 -10.58 14.90
C LEU A 190 -16.06 -11.15 16.05
N GLN A 191 -16.40 -10.31 17.04
CA GLN A 191 -17.28 -10.72 18.14
C GLN A 191 -18.67 -11.17 17.64
N ARG A 192 -19.15 -10.59 16.52
CA ARG A 192 -20.38 -11.05 15.85
C ARG A 192 -20.19 -12.35 15.08
N GLN A 193 -19.00 -12.59 14.50
CA GLN A 193 -18.68 -13.81 13.75
C GLN A 193 -18.52 -15.02 14.66
N GLU A 194 -18.04 -14.87 15.88
CA GLU A 194 -18.00 -15.94 16.90
C GLU A 194 -19.39 -16.53 17.18
N ASN A 195 -20.44 -15.77 16.90
CA ASN A 195 -21.83 -16.19 17.04
C ASN A 195 -22.48 -16.66 15.71
N LEU A 196 -21.73 -16.72 14.61
CA LEU A 196 -22.22 -17.23 13.34
C LEU A 196 -21.95 -18.74 13.19
N PRO A 197 -22.82 -19.50 12.48
CA PRO A 197 -22.54 -20.88 12.12
C PRO A 197 -21.19 -21.02 11.40
N GLU A 198 -20.45 -22.07 11.70
CA GLU A 198 -19.09 -22.32 11.19
C GLU A 198 -18.97 -22.24 9.65
N SER A 199 -20.05 -22.54 8.94
CA SER A 199 -20.17 -22.43 7.48
C SER A 199 -20.11 -20.99 6.95
N LEU A 200 -20.39 -19.98 7.80
CA LEU A 200 -20.37 -18.55 7.44
C LEU A 200 -19.14 -17.83 7.99
N GLN A 201 -18.32 -18.48 8.81
CA GLN A 201 -17.10 -17.90 9.39
C GLN A 201 -15.93 -17.84 8.42
N ARG A 202 -15.99 -18.53 7.28
CA ARG A 202 -14.85 -18.74 6.36
C ARG A 202 -14.86 -17.88 5.10
N ILE A 203 -15.75 -16.91 4.96
CA ILE A 203 -15.77 -16.03 3.79
C ILE A 203 -15.36 -14.62 4.23
N PRO A 204 -14.14 -14.17 3.93
CA PRO A 204 -13.79 -12.77 4.07
C PRO A 204 -14.44 -12.01 2.91
N GLU A 205 -15.69 -11.67 3.03
CA GLU A 205 -16.30 -10.65 2.19
C GLU A 205 -16.04 -9.28 2.82
N ALA A 206 -15.33 -8.44 2.09
CA ALA A 206 -15.23 -7.02 2.40
C ALA A 206 -16.64 -6.41 2.43
N ARG A 207 -17.23 -6.27 3.62
CA ARG A 207 -18.49 -5.55 3.79
C ARG A 207 -18.22 -4.14 4.28
N PRO A 208 -18.90 -3.13 3.73
CA PRO A 208 -18.83 -1.79 4.29
C PRO A 208 -19.32 -1.83 5.73
N ILE A 209 -18.48 -1.42 6.66
CA ILE A 209 -18.84 -1.33 8.08
C ILE A 209 -19.64 -0.04 8.27
N PRO A 210 -20.88 -0.10 8.81
CA PRO A 210 -21.59 1.09 9.24
C PRO A 210 -20.98 1.57 10.57
N GLY A 211 -19.99 2.40 10.49
CA GLY A 211 -19.40 3.12 11.60
C GLY A 211 -18.66 4.31 11.01
N LYS A 212 -19.09 5.50 11.37
CA LYS A 212 -18.51 6.73 10.84
C LYS A 212 -17.06 6.86 11.32
N CYS A 213 -16.11 6.38 10.51
CA CYS A 213 -14.79 6.99 10.52
C CYS A 213 -14.97 8.41 10.00
N ARG A 214 -14.70 9.44 10.83
CA ARG A 214 -14.75 10.85 10.42
C ARG A 214 -13.59 11.21 9.50
N THR A 215 -12.66 10.32 9.28
CA THR A 215 -11.47 10.51 8.44
C THR A 215 -11.77 10.04 7.01
N ARG A 216 -11.92 10.99 6.09
CA ARG A 216 -11.88 10.70 4.65
C ARG A 216 -10.42 10.45 4.27
N CYS A 217 -10.03 9.17 4.23
CA CYS A 217 -8.77 8.79 3.63
C CYS A 217 -8.92 8.76 2.11
N SER A 218 -8.45 9.79 1.44
CA SER A 218 -8.17 9.76 0.01
C SER A 218 -6.81 10.39 -0.19
N VAL A 219 -5.77 9.57 -0.34
CA VAL A 219 -4.44 10.09 -0.61
C VAL A 219 -3.75 9.25 -1.68
N LEU A 220 -3.68 9.83 -2.85
CA LEU A 220 -2.65 9.49 -3.81
C LEU A 220 -1.40 10.30 -3.42
N GLN A 221 -0.46 9.69 -2.72
CA GLN A 221 0.80 10.36 -2.40
C GLN A 221 1.88 9.97 -3.40
N ILE A 222 2.18 10.88 -4.31
CA ILE A 222 3.37 10.81 -5.15
C ILE A 222 4.49 11.49 -4.38
N ILE A 223 5.49 10.73 -3.99
CA ILE A 223 6.69 11.26 -3.33
C ILE A 223 7.48 12.07 -4.35
N ARG A 224 7.62 13.38 -4.10
CA ARG A 224 8.58 14.22 -4.81
C ARG A 224 9.93 14.08 -4.10
N LYS A 225 10.98 13.74 -4.89
CA LYS A 225 12.38 13.98 -4.48
C LYS A 225 12.64 15.45 -4.40
#